data_92fc9234baae2b2f942384ecb40e272e
#
_entry.id   92fc9234baae2b2f942384ecb40e272e
#
_cell.length_a   1.000
_cell.length_b   1.000
_cell.length_c   1.000
_cell.angle_alpha   90.00
_cell.angle_beta   90.00
_cell.angle_gamma   90.00
#
_symmetry.space_group_name_H-M   'P 1'
#
loop_
_entity.id
_entity.type
_entity.pdbx_description
1 polymer ?
#
loop_
_entity_poly.entity_id
_entity_poly.type
_entity_poly.pdbx_seq_one_letter_code
_entity_poly.pdbx_strand_id
1 'polypeptide(L)' 'MDPFLEPGALVRHPGEPDWGLGQVQSVAGRRVTVNFEDAGKQVIDATVVALIFVSDDPRRTR' A
#
# COMPACT_ATOMS: atom_id res chain seq x y z
N MET A 1 6.19 -4.18 12.72
CA MET A 1 5.21 -3.97 11.65
C MET A 1 4.69 -2.55 11.69
N ASP A 2 4.57 -1.94 10.54
CA ASP A 2 4.06 -0.58 10.42
C ASP A 2 2.55 -0.60 10.71
N PRO A 3 2.06 0.14 11.72
CA PRO A 3 0.65 0.13 12.07
C PRO A 3 -0.25 0.74 11.00
N PHE A 4 0.34 1.43 10.02
CA PHE A 4 -0.44 2.04 8.95
C PHE A 4 -0.58 1.12 7.74
N LEU A 5 0.20 0.04 7.69
CA LEU A 5 0.13 -0.90 6.55
C LEU A 5 -0.81 -2.04 6.91
N GLU A 6 -2.10 -1.79 6.73
CA GLU A 6 -3.11 -2.80 6.98
C GLU A 6 -4.09 -2.80 5.81
N PRO A 7 -4.85 -3.87 5.64
CA PRO A 7 -5.81 -3.94 4.54
C PRO A 7 -6.73 -2.73 4.53
N GLY A 8 -6.90 -2.14 3.35
CA GLY A 8 -7.69 -0.94 3.17
C GLY A 8 -6.90 0.35 3.15
N ALA A 9 -5.67 0.35 3.67
CA ALA A 9 -4.84 1.56 3.69
C ALA A 9 -4.50 1.98 2.26
N LEU A 10 -4.43 3.28 2.03
CA LEU A 10 -4.04 3.84 0.75
C LEU A 10 -2.59 4.29 0.83
N VAL A 11 -1.80 3.87 -0.14
CA VAL A 11 -0.36 4.10 -0.13
C VAL A 11 0.14 4.46 -1.52
N ARG A 12 1.38 4.94 -1.58
CA ARG A 12 2.10 5.15 -2.84
C ARG A 12 3.46 4.50 -2.75
N HIS A 13 3.97 4.08 -3.90
CA HIS A 13 5.30 3.49 -3.98
C HIS A 13 6.30 4.62 -4.23
N PRO A 14 7.28 4.83 -3.33
CA PRO A 14 8.19 5.97 -3.46
C PRO A 14 9.09 5.90 -4.68
N GLY A 15 9.46 4.69 -5.11
CA GLY A 15 10.33 4.51 -6.26
C GLY A 15 9.59 4.37 -7.58
N GLU A 16 8.26 4.28 -7.53
CA GLU A 16 7.45 4.08 -8.73
C GLU A 16 6.24 5.01 -8.69
N PRO A 17 6.47 6.31 -8.82
CA PRO A 17 5.36 7.26 -8.72
C PRO A 17 4.30 7.07 -9.81
N ASP A 18 4.70 6.48 -10.94
CA ASP A 18 3.77 6.25 -12.04
C ASP A 18 2.78 5.12 -11.77
N TRP A 19 3.00 4.35 -10.72
CA TRP A 19 2.05 3.30 -10.36
C TRP A 19 0.74 3.85 -9.82
N GLY A 20 0.74 5.11 -9.39
CA GLY A 20 -0.46 5.76 -8.87
C GLY A 20 -0.76 5.35 -7.45
N LEU A 21 -1.99 5.61 -7.05
CA LEU A 21 -2.44 5.29 -5.70
C LEU A 21 -2.66 3.78 -5.58
N GLY A 22 -2.22 3.21 -4.47
CA GLY A 22 -2.41 1.80 -4.20
C GLY A 22 -3.27 1.57 -2.98
N GLN A 23 -3.98 0.46 -2.97
CA GLN A 23 -4.73 0.05 -1.80
C GLN A 23 -4.18 -1.28 -1.30
N VAL A 24 -3.86 -1.33 -0.02
CA VAL A 24 -3.32 -2.54 0.60
C VAL A 24 -4.41 -3.60 0.63
N GLN A 25 -4.09 -4.77 0.09
CA GLN A 25 -5.03 -5.90 0.06
C GLN A 25 -4.78 -6.85 1.20
N SER A 26 -3.52 -7.13 1.49
CA SER A 26 -3.16 -8.05 2.57
C SER A 26 -1.75 -7.77 3.05
N VAL A 27 -1.48 -8.17 4.27
CA VAL A 27 -0.16 -8.05 4.87
C VAL A 27 0.18 -9.40 5.48
N ALA A 28 1.31 -9.98 5.07
CA ALA A 28 1.78 -11.25 5.56
C ALA A 28 3.25 -11.09 5.95
N GLY A 29 3.49 -10.86 7.24
CA GLY A 29 4.84 -10.55 7.70
C GLY A 29 5.33 -9.27 7.06
N ARG A 30 6.43 -9.35 6.30
CA ARG A 30 6.99 -8.19 5.62
C ARG A 30 6.45 -8.03 4.19
N ARG A 31 5.63 -8.96 3.72
CA ARG A 31 5.09 -8.89 2.36
C ARG A 31 3.74 -8.21 2.39
N VAL A 32 3.63 -7.13 1.62
CA VAL A 32 2.42 -6.34 1.53
C VAL A 32 1.92 -6.42 0.09
N THR A 33 0.71 -6.94 -0.09
CA THR A 33 0.10 -6.99 -1.40
C THR A 33 -0.72 -5.72 -1.59
N VAL A 34 -0.40 -4.98 -2.65
CA VAL A 34 -1.04 -3.69 -2.92
C VAL A 34 -1.56 -3.68 -4.35
N ASN A 35 -2.77 -3.18 -4.53
CA ASN A 35 -3.34 -3.01 -5.86
C ASN A 35 -3.20 -1.54 -6.23
N PHE A 36 -2.31 -1.25 -7.18
CA PHE A 36 -2.06 0.11 -7.65
C PHE A 36 -2.93 0.43 -8.84
N GLU A 37 -3.35 1.68 -8.95
CA GLU A 37 -4.24 2.10 -10.02
C GLU A 37 -3.67 1.84 -11.41
N ASP A 38 -2.37 2.10 -11.58
CA ASP A 38 -1.74 2.01 -12.88
C ASP A 38 -0.80 0.82 -13.05
N ALA A 39 -0.53 0.09 -11.99
CA ALA A 39 0.37 -1.05 -12.03
C ALA A 39 -0.31 -2.37 -11.67
N GLY A 40 -1.54 -2.31 -11.16
CA GLY A 40 -2.24 -3.50 -10.74
C GLY A 40 -1.68 -4.06 -9.44
N LYS A 41 -1.88 -5.36 -9.23
CA LYS A 41 -1.47 -6.01 -8.00
C LYS A 41 0.05 -6.22 -7.96
N GLN A 42 0.67 -5.75 -6.91
CA GLN A 42 2.11 -5.91 -6.69
C GLN A 42 2.35 -6.39 -5.28
N VAL A 43 3.37 -7.22 -5.10
CA VAL A 43 3.78 -7.67 -3.77
C VAL A 43 5.04 -6.91 -3.40
N ILE A 44 4.96 -6.18 -2.30
CA ILE A 44 6.02 -5.28 -1.85
C ILE A 44 6.65 -5.83 -0.58
N ASP A 45 7.99 -5.85 -0.54
CA ASP A 45 8.72 -6.20 0.68
C ASP A 45 8.88 -4.92 1.50
N ALA A 46 8.17 -4.82 2.60
CA ALA A 46 8.15 -3.62 3.41
C ALA A 46 9.46 -3.33 4.13
N THR A 47 10.38 -4.30 4.15
CA THR A 47 11.71 -4.06 4.71
C THR A 47 12.64 -3.43 3.69
N VAL A 48 12.29 -3.50 2.41
CA VAL A 48 13.09 -2.94 1.32
C VAL A 48 12.49 -1.61 0.85
N VAL A 49 11.17 -1.55 0.78
CA VAL A 49 10.45 -0.38 0.27
C VAL A 49 9.61 0.23 1.39
N ALA A 50 9.83 1.50 1.67
CA ALA A 50 9.03 2.23 2.65
C ALA A 50 7.84 2.86 1.92
N LEU A 51 6.73 2.14 1.86
CA LEU A 51 5.53 2.66 1.23
C LEU A 51 5.08 3.94 1.93
N ILE A 52 4.60 4.89 1.14
CA ILE A 52 4.15 6.17 1.66
C ILE A 52 2.67 6.04 2.01
N PHE A 53 2.34 6.16 3.28
CA PHE A 53 0.96 6.11 3.73
C PHE A 53 0.24 7.39 3.30
N VAL A 54 -0.91 7.23 2.66
CA VAL A 54 -1.73 8.37 2.23
C VAL A 54 -2.93 8.54 3.14
N SER A 55 -3.72 7.49 3.30
CA SER A 55 -4.88 7.58 4.18
C SER A 55 -5.48 6.19 4.39
N ASP A 56 -6.46 6.11 5.27
CA ASP A 56 -7.26 4.91 5.41
C ASP A 56 -8.23 4.81 4.26
N ASP A 57 -8.91 3.67 4.17
CA ASP A 57 -9.96 3.48 3.19
C ASP A 57 -10.96 4.64 3.29
N PRO A 58 -11.22 5.38 2.20
CA PRO A 58 -12.13 6.51 2.23
C PRO A 58 -13.53 6.18 2.74
N ARG A 59 -13.95 4.94 2.57
CA ARG A 59 -15.28 4.55 3.02
C ARG A 59 -15.38 4.42 4.53
N ARG A 60 -14.25 4.46 5.22
CA ARG A 60 -14.22 4.36 6.67
C ARG A 60 -14.12 5.71 7.35
N THR A 61 -13.77 6.72 6.61
CA THR A 61 -13.54 8.03 7.18
C THR A 61 -14.79 8.82 7.25
N ARG A 62 -15.68 8.57 7.42
CA ARG A 62 -16.73 9.43 7.47
C ARG A 62 -17.42 9.50 8.23
#